data_674c3bed482a2d774bc8f2d8ddaa3bc9
#
_entry.id   674c3bed482a2d774bc8f2d8ddaa3bc9
#
_cell.length_a   1.000
_cell.length_b   1.000
_cell.length_c   1.000
_cell.angle_alpha   90.00
_cell.angle_beta   90.00
_cell.angle_gamma   90.00
#
_symmetry.space_group_name_H-M   'P 1'
#
loop_
_entity.id
_entity.type
_entity.pdbx_description
1 polymer ?
#
loop_
_entity_poly.entity_id
_entity_poly.type
_entity_poly.pdbx_seq_one_letter_code
_entity_poly.pdbx_strand_id
1 'polypeptide(L)'
;MVARQIILLLACVSVTWATQIEVKALNFYSDENKGESILSENVEVIRGDDILNSEKLIIYTDKNRKPIRYEAMQNARFKIVLKGKTYKGSGDKFIYNVIKDTYEINGHAYINELGSNQKLFGDKIIVDRKANIYRVESKDQKPARFVFDLKDK
;
A
#
# COMPACT_ATOMS: atom_id res chain seq x y z
N MET A 1 -48.83 6.79 -40.79
CA MET A 1 -48.55 6.46 -39.38
C MET A 1 -47.04 6.37 -39.20
N VAL A 2 -46.47 7.32 -38.52
CA VAL A 2 -45.03 7.32 -38.24
C VAL A 2 -44.84 6.69 -36.85
N ALA A 3 -44.31 5.46 -36.79
CA ALA A 3 -43.94 4.84 -35.53
C ALA A 3 -42.67 5.54 -35.01
N ARG A 4 -42.82 6.35 -34.01
CA ARG A 4 -41.71 6.93 -33.30
C ARG A 4 -41.10 5.84 -32.39
N GLN A 5 -40.07 5.18 -32.87
CA GLN A 5 -39.26 4.33 -32.02
C GLN A 5 -38.45 5.26 -31.08
N ILE A 6 -38.88 5.30 -29.83
CA ILE A 6 -38.08 5.88 -28.75
C ILE A 6 -37.00 4.85 -28.45
N ILE A 7 -35.81 5.08 -28.98
CA ILE A 7 -34.61 4.35 -28.58
C ILE A 7 -34.26 4.92 -27.19
N LEU A 8 -34.63 4.15 -26.17
CA LEU A 8 -34.19 4.39 -24.79
C LEU A 8 -32.70 4.02 -24.73
N LEU A 9 -31.85 5.00 -24.93
CA LEU A 9 -30.42 4.83 -24.70
C LEU A 9 -30.23 4.68 -23.20
N LEU A 10 -30.19 3.42 -22.76
CA LEU A 10 -29.77 3.10 -21.40
C LEU A 10 -28.28 3.45 -21.32
N ALA A 11 -27.98 4.67 -20.92
CA ALA A 11 -26.62 5.03 -20.54
C ALA A 11 -26.27 4.20 -19.30
N CYS A 12 -25.53 3.12 -19.50
CA CYS A 12 -24.84 2.44 -18.41
C CYS A 12 -23.87 3.44 -17.79
N VAL A 13 -24.33 4.16 -16.77
CA VAL A 13 -23.44 4.92 -15.91
C VAL A 13 -22.65 3.87 -15.13
N SER A 14 -21.46 3.54 -15.62
CA SER A 14 -20.49 2.80 -14.85
C SER A 14 -20.11 3.67 -13.67
N VAL A 15 -20.72 3.40 -12.52
CA VAL A 15 -20.30 4.00 -11.24
C VAL A 15 -18.95 3.38 -10.92
N THR A 16 -17.89 4.06 -11.33
CA THR A 16 -16.55 3.74 -10.85
C THR A 16 -16.48 4.16 -9.38
N TRP A 17 -16.56 3.20 -8.50
CA TRP A 17 -16.32 3.43 -7.08
C TRP A 17 -14.83 3.75 -6.91
N ALA A 18 -14.50 5.04 -6.79
CA ALA A 18 -13.15 5.45 -6.44
C ALA A 18 -12.86 4.96 -5.03
N THR A 19 -11.77 4.19 -4.84
CA THR A 19 -11.33 3.78 -3.51
C THR A 19 -10.84 5.01 -2.76
N GLN A 20 -11.51 5.34 -1.67
CA GLN A 20 -11.15 6.47 -0.82
C GLN A 20 -9.97 6.10 0.07
N ILE A 21 -8.99 7.00 0.16
CA ILE A 21 -7.89 6.91 1.11
C ILE A 21 -8.11 7.98 2.17
N GLU A 22 -8.14 7.56 3.42
CA GLU A 22 -8.21 8.45 4.58
C GLU A 22 -6.85 8.50 5.28
N VAL A 23 -6.36 9.69 5.57
CA VAL A 23 -5.10 9.89 6.29
C VAL A 23 -5.35 10.75 7.52
N LYS A 24 -4.90 10.26 8.68
CA LYS A 24 -4.99 10.96 9.97
C LYS A 24 -3.60 11.15 10.55
N ALA A 25 -3.34 12.30 11.14
CA ALA A 25 -2.12 12.61 11.89
C ALA A 25 -2.37 13.79 12.83
N LEU A 26 -1.49 13.99 13.80
CA LEU A 26 -1.58 15.16 14.68
C LEU A 26 -1.07 16.43 14.01
N ASN A 27 -0.08 16.31 13.11
CA ASN A 27 0.49 17.44 12.39
C ASN A 27 0.46 17.21 10.90
N PHE A 28 0.13 18.25 10.15
CA PHE A 28 0.11 18.26 8.69
C PHE A 28 0.82 19.52 8.17
N TYR A 29 1.75 19.33 7.26
CA TYR A 29 2.44 20.39 6.54
C TYR A 29 2.45 20.05 5.04
N SER A 30 2.14 21.01 4.21
CA SER A 30 2.17 20.83 2.75
C SER A 30 2.93 21.96 2.08
N ASP A 31 3.87 21.61 1.21
CA ASP A 31 4.59 22.54 0.34
C ASP A 31 4.21 22.21 -1.12
N GLU A 32 3.30 22.97 -1.67
CA GLU A 32 2.81 22.77 -3.03
C GLU A 32 3.88 23.02 -4.08
N ASN A 33 4.87 23.86 -3.80
CA ASN A 33 5.96 24.17 -4.73
C ASN A 33 6.91 22.98 -4.88
N LYS A 34 7.12 22.24 -3.80
CA LYS A 34 7.93 21.01 -3.80
C LYS A 34 7.14 19.78 -4.17
N GLY A 35 5.81 19.85 -4.15
CA GLY A 35 4.96 18.68 -4.32
C GLY A 35 5.09 17.68 -3.18
N GLU A 36 5.22 18.15 -1.95
CA GLU A 36 5.38 17.32 -0.75
C GLU A 36 4.39 17.70 0.33
N SER A 37 3.77 16.69 0.93
CA SER A 37 2.99 16.82 2.16
C SER A 37 3.60 15.93 3.23
N ILE A 38 3.83 16.50 4.39
CA ILE A 38 4.44 15.82 5.53
C ILE A 38 3.42 15.73 6.66
N LEU A 39 3.13 14.51 7.08
CA LEU A 39 2.28 14.21 8.22
C LEU A 39 3.15 13.60 9.31
N SER A 40 2.93 14.00 10.54
CA SER A 40 3.73 13.51 11.68
C SER A 40 2.88 13.33 12.92
N GLU A 41 3.35 12.41 13.76
CA GLU A 41 2.76 11.97 15.01
C GLU A 41 1.45 11.21 14.83
N ASN A 42 1.46 9.94 15.19
CA ASN A 42 0.31 9.03 15.11
C ASN A 42 -0.34 9.01 13.73
N VAL A 43 0.46 8.82 12.70
CA VAL A 43 -0.05 8.75 11.34
C VAL A 43 -0.77 7.43 11.11
N GLU A 44 -1.99 7.51 10.56
CA GLU A 44 -2.77 6.36 10.14
C GLU A 44 -3.29 6.59 8.73
N VAL A 45 -3.04 5.64 7.84
CA VAL A 45 -3.57 5.64 6.48
C VAL A 45 -4.50 4.45 6.33
N ILE A 46 -5.74 4.71 5.90
CA ILE A 46 -6.76 3.70 5.70
C ILE A 46 -7.19 3.71 4.23
N ARG A 47 -7.12 2.55 3.60
CA ARG A 47 -7.62 2.31 2.24
C ARG A 47 -8.39 0.99 2.21
N GLY A 48 -9.72 1.06 2.28
CA GLY A 48 -10.53 -0.14 2.42
C GLY A 48 -10.16 -0.91 3.69
N ASP A 49 -9.75 -2.16 3.54
CA ASP A 49 -9.30 -3.02 4.65
C ASP A 49 -7.80 -2.87 4.99
N ASP A 50 -7.07 -2.09 4.20
CA ASP A 50 -5.65 -1.86 4.38
C ASP A 50 -5.41 -0.71 5.35
N ILE A 51 -4.49 -0.91 6.29
CA ILE A 51 -4.12 0.08 7.31
C ILE A 51 -2.61 0.18 7.39
N LEU A 52 -2.10 1.41 7.36
CA LEU A 52 -0.70 1.73 7.58
C LEU A 52 -0.59 2.68 8.76
N ASN A 53 0.29 2.39 9.69
CA ASN A 53 0.60 3.24 10.83
C ASN A 53 2.09 3.60 10.84
N SER A 54 2.41 4.83 11.16
CA SER A 54 3.79 5.32 11.31
C SER A 54 3.81 6.60 12.12
N GLU A 55 5.00 7.07 12.49
CA GLU A 55 5.16 8.38 13.12
C GLU A 55 5.37 9.51 12.11
N LYS A 56 5.76 9.15 10.87
CA LYS A 56 5.95 10.12 9.80
C LYS A 56 5.51 9.54 8.46
N LEU A 57 4.81 10.34 7.69
CA LEU A 57 4.41 10.03 6.31
C LEU A 57 4.73 11.22 5.41
N ILE A 58 5.37 10.95 4.27
CA ILE A 58 5.56 11.94 3.21
C ILE A 58 4.75 11.49 2.01
N ILE A 59 3.92 12.38 1.49
CA ILE A 59 3.14 12.17 0.27
C ILE A 59 3.74 13.06 -0.81
N TYR A 60 4.18 12.44 -1.91
CA TYR A 60 4.68 13.15 -3.09
C TYR A 60 3.57 13.25 -4.12
N THR A 61 3.41 14.42 -4.71
CA THR A 61 2.41 14.70 -5.73
C THR A 61 3.06 15.15 -7.03
N ASP A 62 2.38 14.91 -8.14
CA ASP A 62 2.76 15.44 -9.43
C ASP A 62 2.33 16.91 -9.61
N LYS A 63 2.56 17.47 -10.82
CA LYS A 63 2.19 18.85 -11.15
C LYS A 63 0.68 19.10 -11.08
N ASN A 64 -0.14 18.07 -11.18
CA ASN A 64 -1.60 18.12 -11.09
C ASN A 64 -2.12 17.85 -9.68
N ARG A 65 -1.23 17.84 -8.67
CA ARG A 65 -1.53 17.53 -7.25
C ARG A 65 -2.06 16.12 -7.03
N LYS A 66 -1.77 15.19 -7.94
CA LYS A 66 -2.13 13.79 -7.76
C LYS A 66 -1.02 13.07 -7.01
N PRO A 67 -1.35 12.30 -5.97
CA PRO A 67 -0.36 11.50 -5.26
C PRO A 67 0.29 10.48 -6.19
N ILE A 68 1.63 10.44 -6.18
CA ILE A 68 2.43 9.49 -6.96
C ILE A 68 3.21 8.52 -6.08
N ARG A 69 3.49 8.89 -4.84
CA ARG A 69 4.28 8.09 -3.92
C ARG A 69 3.99 8.45 -2.48
N TYR A 70 3.92 7.43 -1.65
CA TYR A 70 3.79 7.55 -0.19
C TYR A 70 5.01 6.90 0.46
N GLU A 71 5.63 7.59 1.40
CA GLU A 71 6.72 7.06 2.22
C GLU A 71 6.38 7.17 3.70
N ALA A 72 6.16 6.04 4.34
CA ALA A 72 5.96 5.96 5.77
C ALA A 72 7.25 5.52 6.45
N MET A 73 7.64 6.21 7.50
CA MET A 73 8.87 5.95 8.24
C MET A 73 8.68 6.18 9.74
N GLN A 74 9.65 5.75 10.53
CA GLN A 74 9.58 5.78 11.98
C GLN A 74 8.46 4.89 12.50
N ASN A 75 8.81 3.66 12.78
CA ASN A 75 7.88 2.65 13.25
C ASN A 75 6.73 2.34 12.28
N ALA A 76 7.07 2.15 11.00
CA ALA A 76 6.10 1.81 9.97
C ALA A 76 5.58 0.38 10.16
N ARG A 77 4.26 0.25 10.25
CA ARG A 77 3.55 -1.03 10.44
C ARG A 77 2.34 -1.04 9.53
N PHE A 78 2.06 -2.18 8.94
CA PHE A 78 0.93 -2.29 8.03
C PHE A 78 0.13 -3.58 8.24
N LYS A 79 -1.12 -3.52 7.85
CA LYS A 79 -2.03 -4.64 7.66
C LYS A 79 -2.63 -4.50 6.28
N ILE A 80 -2.43 -5.50 5.43
CA ILE A 80 -2.92 -5.51 4.05
C ILE A 80 -3.74 -6.76 3.82
N VAL A 81 -4.87 -6.60 3.13
CA VAL A 81 -5.72 -7.71 2.69
C VAL A 81 -5.58 -7.88 1.18
N LEU A 82 -5.04 -9.01 0.76
CA LEU A 82 -4.86 -9.37 -0.65
C LEU A 82 -5.49 -10.73 -0.93
N LYS A 83 -6.43 -10.79 -1.87
CA LYS A 83 -7.08 -12.04 -2.29
C LYS A 83 -7.63 -12.87 -1.12
N GLY A 84 -8.28 -12.19 -0.17
CA GLY A 84 -8.87 -12.83 1.00
C GLY A 84 -7.89 -13.22 2.10
N LYS A 85 -6.59 -12.96 1.91
CA LYS A 85 -5.54 -13.23 2.90
C LYS A 85 -5.10 -11.94 3.56
N THR A 86 -4.85 -12.00 4.86
CA THR A 86 -4.39 -10.86 5.65
C THR A 86 -2.91 -10.98 5.94
N TYR A 87 -2.18 -9.93 5.65
CA TYR A 87 -0.75 -9.81 5.90
C TYR A 87 -0.51 -8.66 6.87
N LYS A 88 0.32 -8.91 7.86
CA LYS A 88 0.85 -7.89 8.75
C LYS A 88 2.35 -7.79 8.56
N GLY A 89 2.88 -6.59 8.68
CA GLY A 89 4.31 -6.41 8.56
C GLY A 89 4.79 -5.10 9.12
N SER A 90 6.10 -4.94 9.08
CA SER A 90 6.79 -3.76 9.57
C SER A 90 8.12 -3.59 8.85
N GLY A 91 8.67 -2.40 8.98
CA GLY A 91 9.98 -2.06 8.46
C GLY A 91 10.38 -0.66 8.90
N ASP A 92 11.61 -0.28 8.58
CA ASP A 92 12.10 1.07 8.88
C ASP A 92 11.41 2.10 7.97
N LYS A 93 11.16 1.73 6.72
CA LYS A 93 10.47 2.55 5.74
C LYS A 93 9.54 1.68 4.89
N PHE A 94 8.34 2.17 4.67
CA PHE A 94 7.37 1.59 3.75
C PHE A 94 7.08 2.57 2.63
N ILE A 95 7.21 2.12 1.37
CA ILE A 95 7.00 2.94 0.19
C ILE A 95 5.88 2.34 -0.65
N TYR A 96 4.88 3.15 -0.99
CA TYR A 96 3.89 2.81 -2.00
C TYR A 96 4.08 3.70 -3.22
N ASN A 97 4.40 3.08 -4.35
CA ASN A 97 4.48 3.76 -5.64
C ASN A 97 3.13 3.59 -6.36
N VAL A 98 2.41 4.69 -6.52
CA VAL A 98 1.06 4.68 -7.09
C VAL A 98 1.09 4.29 -8.58
N ILE A 99 2.07 4.78 -9.34
CA ILE A 99 2.17 4.56 -10.78
C ILE A 99 2.49 3.10 -11.09
N LYS A 100 3.46 2.53 -10.39
CA LYS A 100 3.88 1.14 -10.56
C LYS A 100 2.99 0.15 -9.82
N ASP A 101 2.16 0.62 -8.89
CA ASP A 101 1.38 -0.20 -7.96
C ASP A 101 2.25 -1.22 -7.21
N THR A 102 3.35 -0.73 -6.66
CA THR A 102 4.31 -1.52 -5.91
C THR A 102 4.39 -1.06 -4.46
N TYR A 103 4.51 -2.02 -3.56
CA TYR A 103 4.89 -1.79 -2.17
C TYR A 103 6.33 -2.20 -1.97
N GLU A 104 7.05 -1.41 -1.20
CA GLU A 104 8.43 -1.68 -0.84
C GLU A 104 8.62 -1.46 0.66
N ILE A 105 9.22 -2.44 1.33
CA ILE A 105 9.54 -2.39 2.74
C ILE A 105 11.06 -2.42 2.85
N ASN A 106 11.65 -1.36 3.38
CA ASN A 106 13.09 -1.20 3.51
C ASN A 106 13.51 -1.19 4.98
N GLY A 107 14.55 -1.95 5.26
CA GLY A 107 15.17 -2.02 6.57
C GLY A 107 14.35 -2.84 7.58
N HIS A 108 14.92 -3.89 8.13
CA HIS A 108 14.27 -4.80 9.06
C HIS A 108 12.88 -5.22 8.55
N ALA A 109 12.80 -5.53 7.25
CA ALA A 109 11.55 -5.85 6.60
C ALA A 109 11.00 -7.17 7.09
N TYR A 110 9.72 -7.17 7.45
CA TYR A 110 9.02 -8.31 8.00
C TYR A 110 7.60 -8.37 7.45
N ILE A 111 7.18 -9.56 7.02
CA ILE A 111 5.80 -9.85 6.64
C ILE A 111 5.37 -11.17 7.29
N ASN A 112 4.16 -11.19 7.82
CA ASN A 112 3.51 -12.38 8.35
C ASN A 112 2.14 -12.53 7.70
N GLU A 113 1.86 -13.68 7.10
CA GLU A 113 0.53 -14.07 6.67
C GLU A 113 -0.25 -14.62 7.87
N LEU A 114 -1.37 -13.97 8.21
CA LEU A 114 -2.22 -14.42 9.31
C LEU A 114 -2.95 -15.71 8.91
N GLY A 115 -2.95 -16.68 9.81
CA GLY A 115 -3.62 -17.96 9.63
C GLY A 115 -2.74 -19.09 9.08
N SER A 116 -1.61 -18.80 8.44
CA SER A 116 -0.70 -19.81 7.92
C SER A 116 0.66 -19.88 8.64
N ASN A 117 0.92 -18.97 9.58
CA ASN A 117 2.22 -18.79 10.23
C ASN A 117 3.40 -18.58 9.28
N GLN A 118 3.15 -18.20 8.06
CA GLN A 118 4.22 -17.88 7.11
C GLN A 118 4.81 -16.51 7.43
N LYS A 119 6.12 -16.47 7.59
CA LYS A 119 6.88 -15.27 7.94
C LYS A 119 8.03 -15.08 6.99
N LEU A 120 8.23 -13.84 6.55
CA LEU A 120 9.29 -13.45 5.65
C LEU A 120 10.07 -12.30 6.26
N PHE A 121 11.40 -12.44 6.30
CA PHE A 121 12.33 -11.44 6.82
C PHE A 121 13.38 -11.12 5.75
N GLY A 122 13.76 -9.87 5.66
CA GLY A 122 14.82 -9.43 4.78
C GLY A 122 15.18 -7.98 5.00
N ASP A 123 16.13 -7.47 4.25
CA ASP A 123 16.49 -6.05 4.29
C ASP A 123 15.54 -5.22 3.43
N LYS A 124 15.04 -5.83 2.35
CA LYS A 124 14.12 -5.20 1.43
C LYS A 124 13.14 -6.23 0.89
N ILE A 125 11.87 -5.91 0.97
CA ILE A 125 10.78 -6.71 0.39
C ILE A 125 10.04 -5.83 -0.61
N ILE A 126 9.86 -6.32 -1.84
CA ILE A 126 9.11 -5.65 -2.89
C ILE A 126 7.92 -6.52 -3.25
N VAL A 127 6.74 -5.90 -3.29
CA VAL A 127 5.50 -6.53 -3.74
C VAL A 127 5.01 -5.78 -4.97
N ASP A 128 5.02 -6.45 -6.11
CA ASP A 128 4.43 -5.94 -7.35
C ASP A 128 3.01 -6.50 -7.47
N ARG A 129 2.02 -5.65 -7.25
CA ARG A 129 0.62 -6.08 -7.25
C ARG A 129 0.10 -6.41 -8.64
N LYS A 130 0.55 -5.69 -9.67
CA LYS A 130 0.13 -5.92 -11.06
C LYS A 130 0.67 -7.22 -11.60
N ALA A 131 1.96 -7.48 -11.38
CA ALA A 131 2.64 -8.68 -11.83
C ALA A 131 2.45 -9.88 -10.90
N ASN A 132 1.92 -9.67 -9.69
CA ASN A 132 1.76 -10.70 -8.67
C ASN A 132 3.10 -11.34 -8.27
N ILE A 133 4.13 -10.51 -8.18
CA ILE A 133 5.51 -10.92 -7.89
C ILE A 133 5.92 -10.38 -6.52
N TYR A 134 6.60 -11.23 -5.76
CA TYR A 134 7.25 -10.90 -4.50
C TYR A 134 8.75 -11.08 -4.65
N ARG A 135 9.54 -10.11 -4.20
CA ARG A 135 10.99 -10.18 -4.21
C ARG A 135 11.55 -9.79 -2.85
N VAL A 136 12.51 -10.56 -2.39
CA VAL A 136 13.25 -10.26 -1.17
C VAL A 136 14.70 -10.09 -1.52
N GLU A 137 15.27 -8.99 -1.08
CA GLU A 137 16.69 -8.68 -1.24
C GLU A 137 17.31 -8.55 0.15
N SER A 138 18.51 -9.10 0.28
CA SER A 138 19.30 -9.00 1.50
C SER A 138 20.61 -8.28 1.21
N LYS A 139 21.05 -7.46 2.14
CA LYS A 139 22.32 -6.75 2.10
C LYS A 139 23.33 -7.42 3.02
N ASP A 140 24.60 -7.18 2.77
CA ASP A 140 25.70 -7.54 3.68
C ASP A 140 25.75 -9.03 4.07
N GLN A 141 25.50 -9.92 3.09
CA GLN A 141 25.56 -11.37 3.25
C GLN A 141 24.61 -11.95 4.32
N LYS A 142 23.68 -11.16 4.83
CA LYS A 142 22.62 -11.68 5.70
C LYS A 142 21.53 -12.31 4.83
N PRO A 143 21.27 -13.61 4.95
CA PRO A 143 20.27 -14.24 4.10
C PRO A 143 18.87 -13.75 4.42
N ALA A 144 18.02 -13.64 3.39
CA ALA A 144 16.58 -13.57 3.60
C ALA A 144 16.13 -14.82 4.33
N ARG A 145 15.18 -14.67 5.24
CA ARG A 145 14.67 -15.77 6.02
C ARG A 145 13.18 -15.97 5.76
N PHE A 146 12.84 -17.18 5.40
CA PHE A 146 11.48 -17.59 5.17
C PHE A 146 11.13 -18.70 6.18
N VAL A 147 10.07 -18.49 6.94
CA VAL A 147 9.59 -19.43 7.97
C VAL A 147 8.17 -19.83 7.63
N PHE A 148 7.92 -21.12 7.58
CA PHE A 148 6.60 -21.67 7.35
C PHE A 148 6.45 -22.98 8.11
N ASP A 149 5.22 -23.30 8.50
CA ASP A 149 4.91 -24.55 9.15
C ASP A 149 4.52 -25.58 8.09
N LEU A 150 5.14 -26.76 8.18
CA LEU A 150 4.67 -27.92 7.44
C LEU A 150 3.52 -28.53 8.23
N LYS A 151 2.33 -28.54 7.64
CA LYS A 151 1.21 -29.26 8.21
C LYS A 151 1.45 -30.75 8.00
N ASP A 152 1.60 -31.49 9.09
CA ASP A 152 1.54 -32.94 9.04
C ASP A 152 0.18 -33.39 8.50
N LYS A 153 0.22 -34.28 7.55
CA LYS A 153 -0.99 -34.82 6.93
C LYS A 153 -1.81 -35.63 7.95
#